data_f6ab501abcfde28d60fa7e0301579235
#
_entry.id   f6ab501abcfde28d60fa7e0301579235
#
_cell.length_a   1.000
_cell.length_b   1.000
_cell.length_c   1.000
_cell.angle_alpha   90.00
_cell.angle_beta   90.00
_cell.angle_gamma   90.00
#
_symmetry.space_group_name_H-M   'P 1'
#
loop_
_entity.id
_entity.type
_entity.pdbx_description
1 polymer ?
#
loop_
_entity_poly.entity_id
_entity_poly.type
_entity_poly.pdbx_seq_one_letter_code
_entity_poly.pdbx_strand_id
1 'polypeptide(L)'
;MYLNNAYFGNGVWGVQDAALKYFGVNASDLDWNQSMVLTGMLKGPSLYNPIDDYDAAVARRNVIADILYQQGILSQADQVALQQAPIHLMDSYIQTQQGHEYPFYYDAVINEANRLTDIPEADLMAKGYKIYTYLNPAFQSALNQSYQDTAYLFNDDPSGARPLVQSASAVVDPHTGGVMAVYGARGDYTYRGFNRAVDMFRSPGSAIKPLAVYLPALEAGYRIHTMVPDVVQEYGPDHYRPENINRTTEASGELPLYLALAQSKNTSAVYLMDQLGIETAVKKLNQFGIDVPSKDRQLTLALGAFSTGVSPLQLASAYATFANQGVRQESAFIRRIEDANGKVVYNQGRPSRHLIMTQQVAADMTSMMLDTYGGYGTGYGYGPDYGLIAGKTGSTEVRDGSNQTRDRWMVGYTPDFAIATWFGLDDVESGNLDDIMPQGSGQVFKVQTNYLMNQSAQTPFKETFASQMTEETNQGVQGAWFDKVQQAVGEWMQGAWQWLIQQTQPLQEALDQVVKSFGG
;
A
#
# COMPACT_ATOMS: atom_id res chain seq x y z
N MET A 1 -36.85 8.34 17.43
CA MET A 1 -36.11 7.07 17.51
C MET A 1 -36.33 6.19 16.28
N TYR A 2 -37.57 5.87 15.85
CA TYR A 2 -37.82 5.03 14.66
C TYR A 2 -37.20 5.58 13.37
N LEU A 3 -37.46 6.85 13.01
CA LEU A 3 -36.95 7.45 11.77
C LEU A 3 -35.43 7.52 11.69
N ASN A 4 -34.73 7.58 12.82
CA ASN A 4 -33.26 7.63 12.82
C ASN A 4 -32.60 6.26 12.60
N ASN A 5 -33.40 5.18 12.59
CA ASN A 5 -32.92 3.80 12.43
C ASN A 5 -33.68 3.04 11.34
N ALA A 6 -34.60 3.69 10.63
CA ALA A 6 -35.34 3.06 9.54
C ALA A 6 -34.45 2.91 8.31
N TYR A 7 -34.62 1.80 7.58
CA TYR A 7 -33.95 1.58 6.31
C TYR A 7 -34.71 2.28 5.17
N PHE A 8 -33.97 3.02 4.34
CA PHE A 8 -34.50 3.80 3.22
C PHE A 8 -33.98 3.33 1.84
N GLY A 9 -33.53 2.08 1.72
CA GLY A 9 -33.01 1.55 0.45
C GLY A 9 -31.55 1.94 0.20
N ASN A 10 -30.90 1.25 -0.76
CA ASN A 10 -29.53 1.51 -1.22
C ASN A 10 -28.50 1.67 -0.09
N GLY A 11 -28.62 0.87 0.98
CA GLY A 11 -27.70 0.89 2.12
C GLY A 11 -27.89 2.06 3.10
N VAL A 12 -28.97 2.85 2.97
CA VAL A 12 -29.19 4.03 3.82
C VAL A 12 -30.08 3.76 5.00
N TRP A 13 -29.62 4.14 6.17
CA TRP A 13 -30.31 4.02 7.45
C TRP A 13 -30.44 5.39 8.11
N GLY A 14 -31.65 5.70 8.54
CA GLY A 14 -31.96 6.98 9.19
C GLY A 14 -32.39 8.06 8.23
N VAL A 15 -33.36 8.88 8.68
CA VAL A 15 -33.98 9.93 7.86
C VAL A 15 -33.02 11.05 7.48
N GLN A 16 -32.02 11.34 8.30
CA GLN A 16 -31.01 12.35 8.01
C GLN A 16 -30.17 11.94 6.79
N ASP A 17 -29.66 10.72 6.81
CA ASP A 17 -28.84 10.20 5.70
C ASP A 17 -29.68 9.99 4.43
N ALA A 18 -30.95 9.60 4.59
CA ALA A 18 -31.89 9.52 3.47
C ALA A 18 -32.17 10.89 2.82
N ALA A 19 -32.36 11.94 3.63
CA ALA A 19 -32.56 13.29 3.14
C ALA A 19 -31.34 13.82 2.36
N LEU A 20 -30.15 13.59 2.91
CA LEU A 20 -28.90 13.91 2.25
C LEU A 20 -28.71 13.12 0.94
N LYS A 21 -29.00 11.81 0.99
CA LYS A 21 -28.85 10.92 -0.15
C LYS A 21 -29.74 11.29 -1.31
N TYR A 22 -31.02 11.31 -1.07
CA TYR A 22 -32.00 11.43 -2.14
C TYR A 22 -32.19 12.88 -2.60
N PHE A 23 -31.96 13.86 -1.69
CA PHE A 23 -32.32 15.26 -1.95
C PHE A 23 -31.21 16.27 -1.67
N GLY A 24 -30.08 15.88 -1.06
CA GLY A 24 -28.97 16.77 -0.74
C GLY A 24 -29.28 17.83 0.32
N VAL A 25 -30.31 17.61 1.15
CA VAL A 25 -30.73 18.52 2.21
C VAL A 25 -30.70 17.83 3.58
N ASN A 26 -30.64 18.60 4.68
CA ASN A 26 -30.82 18.00 6.00
C ASN A 26 -32.26 17.55 6.19
N ALA A 27 -32.49 16.60 7.09
CA ALA A 27 -33.84 16.13 7.42
C ALA A 27 -34.77 17.25 7.92
N SER A 28 -34.21 18.31 8.56
CA SER A 28 -34.94 19.50 8.99
C SER A 28 -35.42 20.37 7.84
N ASP A 29 -34.80 20.26 6.66
CA ASP A 29 -35.00 21.12 5.51
C ASP A 29 -35.81 20.43 4.41
N LEU A 30 -36.29 19.20 4.67
CA LEU A 30 -37.16 18.45 3.75
C LEU A 30 -38.46 19.21 3.48
N ASP A 31 -38.80 19.38 2.22
CA ASP A 31 -40.13 19.85 1.80
C ASP A 31 -41.20 18.75 1.90
N TRP A 32 -42.48 19.11 1.61
CA TRP A 32 -43.58 18.16 1.63
C TRP A 32 -43.40 17.02 0.63
N ASN A 33 -42.93 17.31 -0.59
CA ASN A 33 -42.73 16.31 -1.64
C ASN A 33 -41.68 15.27 -1.20
N GLN A 34 -40.52 15.76 -0.75
CA GLN A 34 -39.40 14.95 -0.28
C GLN A 34 -39.78 14.11 0.97
N SER A 35 -40.48 14.72 1.93
CA SER A 35 -40.97 14.04 3.13
C SER A 35 -41.95 12.91 2.81
N MET A 36 -42.86 13.10 1.85
CA MET A 36 -43.80 12.07 1.40
C MET A 36 -43.11 10.92 0.66
N VAL A 37 -42.06 11.20 -0.12
CA VAL A 37 -41.25 10.15 -0.77
C VAL A 37 -40.60 9.28 0.29
N LEU A 38 -39.86 9.87 1.25
CA LEU A 38 -39.22 9.09 2.33
C LEU A 38 -40.23 8.33 3.16
N THR A 39 -41.37 8.94 3.49
CA THR A 39 -42.48 8.24 4.21
C THR A 39 -43.01 7.07 3.39
N GLY A 40 -43.15 7.24 2.08
CA GLY A 40 -43.58 6.19 1.16
C GLY A 40 -42.63 5.00 1.13
N MET A 41 -41.31 5.28 1.16
CA MET A 41 -40.26 4.26 1.15
C MET A 41 -40.25 3.37 2.39
N LEU A 42 -40.73 3.83 3.56
CA LEU A 42 -40.78 3.03 4.77
C LEU A 42 -41.62 1.75 4.63
N LYS A 43 -42.55 1.70 3.69
CA LYS A 43 -43.38 0.50 3.42
C LYS A 43 -42.62 -0.59 2.66
N GLY A 44 -41.65 -0.18 1.82
CA GLY A 44 -40.87 -1.08 0.99
C GLY A 44 -39.69 -0.33 0.39
N PRO A 45 -38.59 -0.17 1.13
CA PRO A 45 -37.46 0.69 0.72
C PRO A 45 -36.79 0.28 -0.60
N SER A 46 -36.82 -1.01 -0.93
CA SER A 46 -36.31 -1.51 -2.22
C SER A 46 -37.34 -1.47 -3.35
N LEU A 47 -38.65 -1.27 -3.04
CA LEU A 47 -39.72 -1.23 -4.04
C LEU A 47 -40.08 0.20 -4.45
N TYR A 48 -39.91 1.16 -3.54
CA TYR A 48 -40.34 2.56 -3.72
C TYR A 48 -39.15 3.53 -3.68
N ASN A 49 -37.97 3.03 -4.06
CA ASN A 49 -36.75 3.82 -4.14
C ASN A 49 -36.76 4.66 -5.44
N PRO A 50 -36.72 5.98 -5.35
CA PRO A 50 -36.84 6.83 -6.53
C PRO A 50 -35.62 6.80 -7.46
N ILE A 51 -34.48 6.23 -7.04
CA ILE A 51 -33.31 5.99 -7.88
C ILE A 51 -33.52 4.71 -8.70
N ASP A 52 -34.04 3.65 -8.10
CA ASP A 52 -34.16 2.33 -8.73
C ASP A 52 -35.47 2.23 -9.55
N ASP A 53 -36.58 2.80 -9.03
CA ASP A 53 -37.88 2.83 -9.70
C ASP A 53 -38.60 4.16 -9.41
N TYR A 54 -38.36 5.13 -10.27
CA TYR A 54 -38.92 6.49 -10.15
C TYR A 54 -40.45 6.48 -10.20
N ASP A 55 -41.05 5.69 -11.08
CA ASP A 55 -42.51 5.67 -11.29
C ASP A 55 -43.21 5.02 -10.08
N ALA A 56 -42.67 3.95 -9.53
CA ALA A 56 -43.16 3.33 -8.30
C ALA A 56 -43.05 4.29 -7.11
N ALA A 57 -41.96 5.05 -7.00
CA ALA A 57 -41.78 6.06 -5.96
C ALA A 57 -42.80 7.19 -6.08
N VAL A 58 -43.06 7.71 -7.30
CA VAL A 58 -44.11 8.73 -7.58
C VAL A 58 -45.47 8.20 -7.21
N ALA A 59 -45.83 6.99 -7.66
CA ALA A 59 -47.11 6.38 -7.35
C ALA A 59 -47.30 6.22 -5.81
N ARG A 60 -46.27 5.80 -5.11
CA ARG A 60 -46.29 5.64 -3.66
C ARG A 60 -46.38 6.98 -2.92
N ARG A 61 -45.64 8.01 -3.36
CA ARG A 61 -45.74 9.38 -2.84
C ARG A 61 -47.16 9.91 -2.98
N ASN A 62 -47.82 9.69 -4.14
CA ASN A 62 -49.19 10.14 -4.40
C ASN A 62 -50.19 9.51 -3.43
N VAL A 63 -50.03 8.21 -3.05
CA VAL A 63 -50.81 7.58 -2.00
C VAL A 63 -50.64 8.27 -0.65
N ILE A 64 -49.42 8.72 -0.31
CA ILE A 64 -49.18 9.46 0.94
C ILE A 64 -49.92 10.83 0.89
N ALA A 65 -49.86 11.52 -0.25
CA ALA A 65 -50.58 12.77 -0.44
C ALA A 65 -52.09 12.62 -0.25
N ASP A 66 -52.68 11.52 -0.78
CA ASP A 66 -54.12 11.18 -0.58
C ASP A 66 -54.46 10.96 0.91
N ILE A 67 -53.60 10.23 1.62
CA ILE A 67 -53.78 10.00 3.07
C ILE A 67 -53.74 11.31 3.84
N LEU A 68 -52.77 12.19 3.55
CA LEU A 68 -52.63 13.49 4.23
C LEU A 68 -53.84 14.43 3.94
N TYR A 69 -54.36 14.39 2.72
CA TYR A 69 -55.59 15.11 2.36
C TYR A 69 -56.80 14.55 3.14
N GLN A 70 -56.98 13.23 3.17
CA GLN A 70 -58.09 12.58 3.92
C GLN A 70 -58.04 12.86 5.42
N GLN A 71 -56.84 13.06 5.96
CA GLN A 71 -56.61 13.44 7.36
C GLN A 71 -56.76 14.95 7.60
N GLY A 72 -57.04 15.72 6.60
CA GLY A 72 -57.21 17.19 6.71
C GLY A 72 -55.90 17.95 6.95
N ILE A 73 -54.76 17.31 6.69
CA ILE A 73 -53.40 17.92 6.84
C ILE A 73 -53.07 18.75 5.60
N LEU A 74 -53.42 18.27 4.42
CA LEU A 74 -53.26 19.00 3.14
C LEU A 74 -54.61 19.52 2.65
N SER A 75 -54.63 20.69 2.02
CA SER A 75 -55.76 21.13 1.21
C SER A 75 -55.86 20.32 -0.09
N GLN A 76 -57.03 20.30 -0.75
CA GLN A 76 -57.19 19.66 -2.05
C GLN A 76 -56.25 20.27 -3.11
N ALA A 77 -56.03 21.60 -3.06
CA ALA A 77 -55.16 22.28 -3.98
C ALA A 77 -53.68 21.86 -3.78
N ASP A 78 -53.22 21.74 -2.52
CA ASP A 78 -51.86 21.30 -2.20
C ASP A 78 -51.64 19.83 -2.57
N GLN A 79 -52.62 18.96 -2.32
CA GLN A 79 -52.59 17.55 -2.73
C GLN A 79 -52.34 17.41 -4.23
N VAL A 80 -53.17 18.12 -5.05
CA VAL A 80 -53.07 18.06 -6.51
C VAL A 80 -51.71 18.62 -6.99
N ALA A 81 -51.30 19.75 -6.43
CA ALA A 81 -50.00 20.34 -6.76
C ALA A 81 -48.82 19.42 -6.45
N LEU A 82 -48.81 18.80 -5.30
CA LEU A 82 -47.77 17.86 -4.86
C LEU A 82 -47.77 16.58 -5.69
N GLN A 83 -48.95 16.05 -6.07
CA GLN A 83 -49.06 14.89 -6.95
C GLN A 83 -48.55 15.12 -8.37
N GLN A 84 -48.60 16.38 -8.84
CA GLN A 84 -48.09 16.78 -10.15
C GLN A 84 -46.62 17.18 -10.11
N ALA A 85 -46.07 17.48 -8.93
CA ALA A 85 -44.68 17.90 -8.79
C ALA A 85 -43.71 16.74 -9.10
N PRO A 86 -42.65 16.98 -9.85
CA PRO A 86 -41.60 15.97 -10.04
C PRO A 86 -40.83 15.71 -8.72
N ILE A 87 -40.29 14.51 -8.58
CA ILE A 87 -39.32 14.23 -7.53
C ILE A 87 -37.96 14.67 -8.07
N HIS A 88 -37.41 15.76 -7.50
CA HIS A 88 -36.06 16.21 -7.83
C HIS A 88 -35.07 15.45 -6.97
N LEU A 89 -34.39 14.50 -7.58
CA LEU A 89 -33.29 13.78 -6.95
C LEU A 89 -32.03 14.61 -7.10
N MET A 90 -31.36 14.87 -6.00
CA MET A 90 -29.98 15.33 -6.04
C MET A 90 -29.10 14.09 -6.13
N ASP A 91 -28.42 13.96 -7.27
CA ASP A 91 -27.51 12.86 -7.54
C ASP A 91 -26.16 13.01 -6.78
N SER A 92 -26.21 13.71 -5.65
CA SER A 92 -25.08 13.86 -4.73
C SER A 92 -24.68 12.53 -4.09
N TYR A 93 -25.51 11.49 -4.26
CA TYR A 93 -25.22 10.17 -3.70
C TYR A 93 -24.51 9.21 -4.64
N ILE A 94 -24.47 9.47 -5.94
CA ILE A 94 -23.42 8.88 -6.79
C ILE A 94 -22.05 9.34 -6.28
N GLN A 95 -21.94 10.57 -5.80
CA GLN A 95 -20.76 11.03 -5.06
C GLN A 95 -20.61 10.41 -3.67
N THR A 96 -21.68 9.91 -3.00
CA THR A 96 -21.61 9.32 -1.65
C THR A 96 -21.71 7.79 -1.61
N GLN A 97 -22.04 7.09 -2.69
CA GLN A 97 -21.57 5.70 -2.88
C GLN A 97 -20.09 5.64 -3.32
N GLN A 98 -19.57 6.69 -3.89
CA GLN A 98 -18.15 7.09 -3.84
C GLN A 98 -17.80 7.77 -2.51
N GLY A 99 -18.71 7.94 -1.60
CA GLY A 99 -18.85 8.91 -0.54
C GLY A 99 -18.34 8.54 0.82
N HIS A 100 -17.43 7.58 0.94
CA HIS A 100 -16.43 7.71 1.99
C HIS A 100 -15.21 8.32 1.31
N GLU A 101 -14.76 9.47 1.80
CA GLU A 101 -13.56 10.17 1.28
C GLU A 101 -12.38 9.19 1.16
N TYR A 102 -12.37 8.09 1.96
CA TYR A 102 -11.36 7.06 2.00
C TYR A 102 -11.98 5.64 2.07
N PRO A 103 -12.58 5.15 0.99
CA PRO A 103 -13.43 3.95 1.02
C PRO A 103 -12.70 2.68 1.45
N PHE A 104 -11.49 2.42 0.99
CA PHE A 104 -10.69 1.25 1.40
C PHE A 104 -10.31 1.29 2.88
N TYR A 105 -10.05 2.48 3.41
CA TYR A 105 -9.77 2.65 4.83
C TYR A 105 -11.03 2.40 5.67
N TYR A 106 -12.15 2.94 5.22
CA TYR A 106 -13.44 2.72 5.88
C TYR A 106 -13.80 1.23 5.95
N ASP A 107 -13.71 0.50 4.84
CA ASP A 107 -13.99 -0.93 4.80
C ASP A 107 -13.10 -1.72 5.76
N ALA A 108 -11.81 -1.39 5.83
CA ALA A 108 -10.88 -2.01 6.75
C ALA A 108 -11.25 -1.73 8.22
N VAL A 109 -11.69 -0.51 8.53
CA VAL A 109 -12.18 -0.14 9.87
C VAL A 109 -13.42 -0.96 10.26
N ILE A 110 -14.40 -1.12 9.37
CA ILE A 110 -15.59 -1.92 9.66
C ILE A 110 -15.24 -3.40 9.86
N ASN A 111 -14.35 -3.94 9.02
CA ASN A 111 -13.86 -5.32 9.18
C ASN A 111 -13.17 -5.52 10.53
N GLU A 112 -12.31 -4.57 10.93
CA GLU A 112 -11.61 -4.64 12.21
C GLU A 112 -12.58 -4.48 13.38
N ALA A 113 -13.56 -3.55 13.31
CA ALA A 113 -14.57 -3.36 14.36
C ALA A 113 -15.40 -4.63 14.58
N ASN A 114 -15.86 -5.29 13.50
CA ASN A 114 -16.58 -6.56 13.61
C ASN A 114 -15.74 -7.63 14.31
N ARG A 115 -14.46 -7.75 13.95
CA ARG A 115 -13.54 -8.75 14.53
C ARG A 115 -13.25 -8.48 16.02
N LEU A 116 -13.17 -7.20 16.40
CA LEU A 116 -12.79 -6.81 17.78
C LEU A 116 -13.94 -6.83 18.77
N THR A 117 -15.19 -6.71 18.31
CA THR A 117 -16.34 -6.45 19.21
C THR A 117 -17.47 -7.46 19.08
N ASP A 118 -17.45 -8.33 18.09
CA ASP A 118 -18.56 -9.21 17.71
C ASP A 118 -19.90 -8.45 17.43
N ILE A 119 -19.82 -7.12 17.23
CA ILE A 119 -21.00 -6.29 16.91
C ILE A 119 -21.27 -6.44 15.41
N PRO A 120 -22.49 -6.83 15.02
CA PRO A 120 -22.87 -6.93 13.62
C PRO A 120 -22.67 -5.59 12.88
N GLU A 121 -22.24 -5.63 11.63
CA GLU A 121 -22.02 -4.43 10.81
C GLU A 121 -23.26 -3.52 10.76
N ALA A 122 -24.45 -4.13 10.58
CA ALA A 122 -25.72 -3.39 10.60
C ALA A 122 -25.92 -2.59 11.89
N ASP A 123 -25.46 -3.12 13.03
CA ASP A 123 -25.52 -2.45 14.33
C ASP A 123 -24.49 -1.32 14.43
N LEU A 124 -23.26 -1.57 13.96
CA LEU A 124 -22.21 -0.52 13.90
C LEU A 124 -22.69 0.67 13.09
N MET A 125 -23.37 0.43 11.97
CA MET A 125 -23.86 1.46 11.07
C MET A 125 -25.11 2.19 11.59
N ALA A 126 -26.00 1.49 12.33
CA ALA A 126 -27.33 2.01 12.68
C ALA A 126 -27.44 2.53 14.12
N LYS A 127 -26.58 2.10 15.05
CA LYS A 127 -26.77 2.35 16.50
C LYS A 127 -25.95 3.50 17.06
N GLY A 128 -25.34 4.32 16.20
CA GLY A 128 -24.64 5.55 16.62
C GLY A 128 -23.32 5.30 17.35
N TYR A 129 -22.61 4.23 17.01
CA TYR A 129 -21.26 3.98 17.48
C TYR A 129 -20.30 5.06 17.01
N LYS A 130 -19.33 5.41 17.83
CA LYS A 130 -18.20 6.29 17.49
C LYS A 130 -16.93 5.47 17.44
N ILE A 131 -16.34 5.39 16.26
CA ILE A 131 -15.09 4.65 16.02
C ILE A 131 -13.94 5.63 15.86
N TYR A 132 -13.02 5.63 16.81
CA TYR A 132 -11.81 6.44 16.79
C TYR A 132 -10.68 5.66 16.14
N THR A 133 -10.15 6.16 15.04
CA THR A 133 -9.18 5.46 14.20
C THR A 133 -7.79 6.09 14.29
N TYR A 134 -6.81 5.42 13.64
CA TYR A 134 -5.47 5.94 13.39
C TYR A 134 -5.36 6.67 12.04
N LEU A 135 -6.46 6.81 11.28
CA LEU A 135 -6.46 7.54 10.03
C LEU A 135 -5.77 8.89 10.19
N ASN A 136 -4.80 9.13 9.32
CA ASN A 136 -4.23 10.46 9.11
C ASN A 136 -4.75 11.00 7.76
N PRO A 137 -5.72 11.93 7.76
CA PRO A 137 -6.31 12.42 6.51
C PRO A 137 -5.31 13.04 5.55
N ALA A 138 -4.26 13.70 6.07
CA ALA A 138 -3.22 14.29 5.22
C ALA A 138 -2.39 13.21 4.50
N PHE A 139 -2.00 12.15 5.22
CA PHE A 139 -1.31 11.00 4.63
C PHE A 139 -2.19 10.23 3.64
N GLN A 140 -3.46 10.03 3.98
CA GLN A 140 -4.39 9.32 3.08
C GLN A 140 -4.65 10.12 1.79
N SER A 141 -4.89 11.43 1.91
CA SER A 141 -5.07 12.31 0.74
C SER A 141 -3.78 12.34 -0.11
N ALA A 142 -2.61 12.45 0.51
CA ALA A 142 -1.32 12.41 -0.17
C ALA A 142 -1.11 11.09 -0.93
N LEU A 143 -1.44 9.96 -0.30
CA LEU A 143 -1.37 8.64 -0.93
C LEU A 143 -2.32 8.55 -2.13
N ASN A 144 -3.59 8.95 -1.98
CA ASN A 144 -4.56 8.95 -3.06
C ASN A 144 -4.11 9.85 -4.22
N GLN A 145 -3.65 11.07 -3.93
CA GLN A 145 -3.17 12.02 -4.94
C GLN A 145 -1.96 11.47 -5.71
N SER A 146 -1.05 10.77 -5.02
CA SER A 146 0.12 10.17 -5.67
C SER A 146 -0.26 9.14 -6.75
N TYR A 147 -1.32 8.34 -6.51
CA TYR A 147 -1.84 7.42 -7.51
C TYR A 147 -2.51 8.12 -8.69
N GLN A 148 -3.22 9.22 -8.43
CA GLN A 148 -3.82 10.02 -9.50
C GLN A 148 -2.76 10.65 -10.39
N ASP A 149 -1.75 11.28 -9.80
CA ASP A 149 -0.68 11.98 -10.54
C ASP A 149 0.25 11.02 -11.30
N THR A 150 0.31 9.76 -10.88
CA THR A 150 1.12 8.71 -11.53
C THR A 150 0.31 7.73 -12.38
N ALA A 151 -0.99 8.00 -12.59
CA ALA A 151 -1.88 7.09 -13.34
C ALA A 151 -1.32 6.74 -14.73
N TYR A 152 -0.70 7.69 -15.42
CA TYR A 152 -0.09 7.48 -16.74
C TYR A 152 1.06 6.45 -16.76
N LEU A 153 1.72 6.20 -15.62
CA LEU A 153 2.82 5.24 -15.51
C LEU A 153 2.36 3.77 -15.57
N PHE A 154 1.08 3.54 -15.35
CA PHE A 154 0.51 2.19 -15.41
C PHE A 154 0.23 1.72 -16.83
N ASN A 155 0.28 2.63 -17.81
CA ASN A 155 0.12 2.32 -19.23
C ASN A 155 -1.15 1.51 -19.52
N ASP A 156 -2.28 1.92 -18.91
CA ASP A 156 -3.57 1.25 -19.06
C ASP A 156 -4.01 1.26 -20.54
N ASP A 157 -4.62 0.16 -20.96
CA ASP A 157 -5.16 0.02 -22.30
C ASP A 157 -6.60 0.56 -22.35
N PRO A 158 -6.86 1.67 -23.06
CA PRO A 158 -8.21 2.23 -23.14
C PRO A 158 -9.23 1.29 -23.80
N SER A 159 -8.77 0.31 -24.60
CA SER A 159 -9.65 -0.68 -25.23
C SER A 159 -10.06 -1.81 -24.28
N GLY A 160 -9.38 -1.94 -23.12
CA GLY A 160 -9.55 -3.05 -22.18
C GLY A 160 -9.03 -4.41 -22.68
N ALA A 161 -8.27 -4.43 -23.78
CA ALA A 161 -7.71 -5.68 -24.32
C ALA A 161 -6.53 -6.21 -23.48
N ARG A 162 -5.88 -5.33 -22.69
CA ARG A 162 -4.84 -5.72 -21.72
C ARG A 162 -5.39 -5.67 -20.29
N PRO A 163 -4.90 -6.56 -19.41
CA PRO A 163 -5.30 -6.54 -18.01
C PRO A 163 -4.85 -5.24 -17.31
N LEU A 164 -5.67 -4.74 -16.39
CA LEU A 164 -5.34 -3.60 -15.56
C LEU A 164 -4.25 -3.97 -14.55
N VAL A 165 -3.10 -3.30 -14.59
CA VAL A 165 -2.10 -3.43 -13.53
C VAL A 165 -2.69 -2.92 -12.23
N GLN A 166 -2.79 -3.78 -11.25
CA GLN A 166 -3.22 -3.44 -9.92
C GLN A 166 -2.05 -2.93 -9.06
N SER A 167 -2.39 -2.11 -8.07
CA SER A 167 -1.45 -1.67 -7.04
C SER A 167 -2.17 -1.45 -5.73
N ALA A 168 -1.46 -1.68 -4.64
CA ALA A 168 -1.96 -1.44 -3.31
C ALA A 168 -0.84 -0.97 -2.38
N SER A 169 -1.18 -0.04 -1.48
CA SER A 169 -0.22 0.51 -0.50
C SER A 169 -0.81 0.56 0.90
N ALA A 170 0.05 0.38 1.90
CA ALA A 170 -0.28 0.62 3.29
C ALA A 170 0.80 1.48 3.95
N VAL A 171 0.37 2.44 4.77
CA VAL A 171 1.24 3.36 5.52
C VAL A 171 0.96 3.21 7.00
N VAL A 172 2.02 2.96 7.78
CA VAL A 172 1.95 2.65 9.22
C VAL A 172 2.81 3.63 10.01
N ASP A 173 2.30 4.09 11.14
CA ASP A 173 3.06 4.82 12.14
C ASP A 173 3.96 3.86 12.92
N PRO A 174 5.29 4.01 12.88
CA PRO A 174 6.22 3.10 13.57
C PRO A 174 6.06 3.08 15.08
N HIS A 175 5.63 4.19 15.68
CA HIS A 175 5.59 4.37 17.13
C HIS A 175 4.34 3.79 17.77
N THR A 176 3.24 3.77 17.03
CA THR A 176 1.94 3.29 17.54
C THR A 176 1.46 2.00 16.89
N GLY A 177 1.99 1.63 15.72
CA GLY A 177 1.45 0.58 14.87
C GLY A 177 0.16 1.01 14.14
N GLY A 178 -0.28 2.25 14.34
CA GLY A 178 -1.50 2.76 13.72
C GLY A 178 -1.41 2.81 12.20
N VAL A 179 -2.43 2.29 11.52
CA VAL A 179 -2.52 2.38 10.06
C VAL A 179 -2.99 3.78 9.70
N MET A 180 -2.09 4.57 9.11
CA MET A 180 -2.37 5.99 8.80
C MET A 180 -3.09 6.17 7.47
N ALA A 181 -2.80 5.31 6.48
CA ALA A 181 -3.39 5.37 5.14
C ALA A 181 -3.33 4.01 4.47
N VAL A 182 -4.31 3.74 3.58
CA VAL A 182 -4.30 2.57 2.69
C VAL A 182 -4.86 2.93 1.32
N TYR A 183 -4.33 2.27 0.28
CA TYR A 183 -4.88 2.28 -1.07
C TYR A 183 -5.05 0.84 -1.51
N GLY A 184 -6.29 0.39 -1.71
CA GLY A 184 -6.59 -1.05 -1.82
C GLY A 184 -6.70 -1.58 -3.24
N ALA A 185 -6.92 -0.71 -4.23
CA ALA A 185 -7.03 -1.12 -5.64
C ALA A 185 -6.99 0.09 -6.57
N ARG A 186 -6.61 -0.16 -7.83
CA ARG A 186 -6.83 0.74 -8.96
C ARG A 186 -8.12 0.37 -9.68
N GLY A 187 -8.71 1.32 -10.39
CA GLY A 187 -10.01 1.18 -11.05
C GLY A 187 -11.16 1.59 -10.14
N ASP A 188 -12.38 1.19 -10.52
CA ASP A 188 -13.59 1.56 -9.80
C ASP A 188 -13.66 0.88 -8.43
N TYR A 189 -14.02 1.67 -7.43
CA TYR A 189 -14.23 1.14 -6.09
C TYR A 189 -15.51 0.29 -6.05
N THR A 190 -15.38 -0.89 -5.49
CA THR A 190 -16.52 -1.75 -5.16
C THR A 190 -16.73 -1.73 -3.65
N TYR A 191 -17.94 -1.39 -3.20
CA TYR A 191 -18.29 -1.36 -1.77
C TYR A 191 -18.04 -2.73 -1.13
N ARG A 192 -17.30 -2.76 -0.04
CA ARG A 192 -16.86 -3.98 0.67
C ARG A 192 -16.13 -4.97 -0.23
N GLY A 193 -15.53 -4.47 -1.30
CA GLY A 193 -14.73 -5.26 -2.24
C GLY A 193 -13.37 -5.65 -1.70
N PHE A 194 -12.62 -6.36 -2.51
CA PHE A 194 -11.30 -6.88 -2.14
C PHE A 194 -10.27 -5.75 -1.97
N ASN A 195 -9.81 -5.57 -0.74
CA ASN A 195 -8.80 -4.58 -0.39
C ASN A 195 -7.39 -5.21 -0.44
N ARG A 196 -6.67 -5.01 -1.55
CA ARG A 196 -5.34 -5.63 -1.76
C ARG A 196 -4.29 -5.16 -0.75
N ALA A 197 -4.49 -4.00 -0.10
CA ALA A 197 -3.56 -3.54 0.92
C ALA A 197 -3.60 -4.39 2.20
N VAL A 198 -4.73 -5.07 2.46
CA VAL A 198 -5.02 -5.82 3.70
C VAL A 198 -5.25 -7.29 3.44
N ASP A 199 -6.08 -7.62 2.42
CA ASP A 199 -6.65 -8.95 2.22
C ASP A 199 -5.86 -9.80 1.21
N MET A 200 -5.00 -9.17 0.40
CA MET A 200 -4.16 -9.85 -0.57
C MET A 200 -2.87 -10.35 0.09
N PHE A 201 -2.50 -11.59 -0.26
CA PHE A 201 -1.24 -12.19 0.14
C PHE A 201 -0.48 -12.65 -1.09
N ARG A 202 0.70 -12.07 -1.31
CA ARG A 202 1.60 -12.36 -2.43
C ARG A 202 3.02 -12.56 -1.95
N SER A 203 3.79 -13.36 -2.67
CA SER A 203 5.22 -13.53 -2.39
C SER A 203 5.92 -12.16 -2.41
N PRO A 204 6.66 -11.79 -1.34
CA PRO A 204 7.35 -10.49 -1.27
C PRO A 204 8.63 -10.44 -2.11
N GLY A 205 9.06 -11.58 -2.67
CA GLY A 205 10.36 -11.65 -3.31
C GLY A 205 11.48 -11.16 -2.40
N SER A 206 12.45 -10.46 -2.96
CA SER A 206 13.60 -9.95 -2.21
C SER A 206 13.28 -8.95 -1.09
N ALA A 207 12.04 -8.45 -0.99
CA ALA A 207 11.65 -7.60 0.14
C ALA A 207 11.62 -8.37 1.48
N ILE A 208 11.67 -9.69 1.46
CA ILE A 208 11.78 -10.51 2.67
C ILE A 208 13.21 -10.55 3.25
N LYS A 209 14.23 -10.31 2.44
CA LYS A 209 15.64 -10.49 2.80
C LYS A 209 16.06 -9.77 4.09
N PRO A 210 15.70 -8.50 4.32
CA PRO A 210 16.02 -7.82 5.58
C PRO A 210 15.49 -8.57 6.80
N LEU A 211 14.29 -9.15 6.71
CA LEU A 211 13.60 -9.81 7.82
C LEU A 211 14.09 -11.23 8.05
N ALA A 212 14.26 -12.01 6.97
CA ALA A 212 14.53 -13.45 7.03
C ALA A 212 16.03 -13.79 7.03
N VAL A 213 16.90 -12.92 6.52
CA VAL A 213 18.31 -13.23 6.26
C VAL A 213 19.23 -12.26 6.99
N TYR A 214 19.18 -10.97 6.67
CA TYR A 214 20.19 -10.01 7.13
C TYR A 214 20.04 -9.65 8.61
N LEU A 215 18.81 -9.52 9.11
CA LEU A 215 18.56 -9.36 10.54
C LEU A 215 19.09 -10.55 11.35
N PRO A 216 18.76 -11.81 11.03
CA PRO A 216 19.38 -12.97 11.68
C PRO A 216 20.91 -12.99 11.58
N ALA A 217 21.49 -12.56 10.46
CA ALA A 217 22.93 -12.50 10.29
C ALA A 217 23.58 -11.50 11.27
N LEU A 218 23.05 -10.29 11.40
CA LEU A 218 23.55 -9.31 12.37
C LEU A 218 23.41 -9.82 13.82
N GLU A 219 22.29 -10.48 14.16
CA GLU A 219 22.10 -11.09 15.48
C GLU A 219 23.08 -12.24 15.74
N ALA A 220 23.52 -12.96 14.70
CA ALA A 220 24.54 -14.00 14.79
C ALA A 220 25.98 -13.45 14.87
N GLY A 221 26.15 -12.12 14.85
CA GLY A 221 27.44 -11.46 15.02
C GLY A 221 28.11 -10.98 13.73
N TYR A 222 27.47 -11.16 12.57
CA TYR A 222 27.93 -10.47 11.35
C TYR A 222 27.87 -8.96 11.57
N ARG A 223 28.76 -8.23 10.87
CA ARG A 223 28.80 -6.77 10.88
C ARG A 223 28.45 -6.24 9.49
N ILE A 224 28.08 -4.98 9.40
CA ILE A 224 27.69 -4.35 8.13
C ILE A 224 28.77 -4.48 7.03
N HIS A 225 30.05 -4.50 7.42
CA HIS A 225 31.18 -4.66 6.51
C HIS A 225 31.74 -6.10 6.44
N THR A 226 31.11 -7.07 7.11
CA THR A 226 31.54 -8.47 6.99
C THR A 226 31.46 -8.91 5.53
N MET A 227 32.56 -9.43 4.99
CA MET A 227 32.59 -9.99 3.65
C MET A 227 31.77 -11.27 3.59
N VAL A 228 30.92 -11.39 2.61
CA VAL A 228 30.06 -12.56 2.36
C VAL A 228 30.22 -13.04 0.93
N PRO A 229 30.17 -14.35 0.66
CA PRO A 229 30.27 -14.88 -0.70
C PRO A 229 29.15 -14.37 -1.61
N ASP A 230 29.52 -13.99 -2.82
CA ASP A 230 28.63 -13.77 -3.96
C ASP A 230 29.06 -14.73 -5.08
N VAL A 231 28.79 -16.01 -4.87
CA VAL A 231 29.26 -17.10 -5.74
C VAL A 231 28.06 -18.00 -6.06
N VAL A 232 27.95 -18.38 -7.32
CA VAL A 232 26.94 -19.39 -7.74
C VAL A 232 27.45 -20.76 -7.30
N GLN A 233 26.73 -21.41 -6.37
CA GLN A 233 27.05 -22.74 -5.87
C GLN A 233 25.78 -23.56 -5.63
N GLU A 234 25.91 -24.87 -5.51
CA GLU A 234 24.82 -25.79 -5.25
C GLU A 234 24.61 -26.01 -3.76
N TYR A 235 23.34 -26.15 -3.36
CA TYR A 235 22.91 -26.38 -1.97
C TYR A 235 22.00 -27.60 -1.87
N GLY A 236 22.23 -28.39 -0.83
CA GLY A 236 21.39 -29.52 -0.45
C GLY A 236 21.33 -30.66 -1.48
N PRO A 237 20.54 -31.71 -1.19
CA PRO A 237 20.42 -32.90 -2.06
C PRO A 237 19.71 -32.64 -3.37
N ASP A 238 18.93 -31.56 -3.44
CA ASP A 238 18.17 -31.14 -4.63
C ASP A 238 19.02 -30.28 -5.59
N HIS A 239 20.31 -30.11 -5.31
CA HIS A 239 21.24 -29.31 -6.12
C HIS A 239 20.72 -27.89 -6.41
N TYR A 240 20.01 -27.27 -5.44
CA TYR A 240 19.48 -25.93 -5.60
C TYR A 240 20.61 -24.91 -5.84
N ARG A 241 20.50 -24.19 -6.95
CA ARG A 241 21.54 -23.27 -7.44
C ARG A 241 20.98 -21.86 -7.63
N PRO A 242 21.10 -20.96 -6.64
CA PRO A 242 20.64 -19.58 -6.78
C PRO A 242 21.53 -18.80 -7.74
N GLU A 243 20.90 -17.95 -8.55
CA GLU A 243 21.57 -16.99 -9.44
C GLU A 243 21.09 -15.57 -9.15
N ASN A 244 21.95 -14.57 -9.40
CA ASN A 244 21.57 -13.18 -9.29
C ASN A 244 20.72 -12.76 -10.51
N ILE A 245 19.60 -12.07 -10.27
CA ILE A 245 18.59 -11.75 -11.32
C ILE A 245 19.15 -10.80 -12.39
N ASN A 246 20.01 -9.85 -12.00
CA ASN A 246 20.56 -8.91 -12.94
C ASN A 246 21.87 -9.44 -13.55
N ARG A 247 21.83 -9.76 -14.83
CA ARG A 247 23.00 -10.16 -15.63
C ARG A 247 24.14 -9.14 -15.60
N THR A 248 23.90 -7.90 -15.19
CA THR A 248 24.90 -6.85 -14.96
C THR A 248 25.64 -6.99 -13.63
N THR A 249 25.17 -7.84 -12.73
CA THR A 249 25.78 -8.15 -11.44
C THR A 249 26.24 -9.60 -11.45
N GLU A 250 27.26 -9.91 -12.28
CA GLU A 250 27.96 -11.20 -12.17
C GLU A 250 28.34 -11.45 -10.71
N ALA A 251 28.44 -12.71 -10.35
CA ALA A 251 28.93 -13.10 -9.05
C ALA A 251 30.31 -12.46 -8.83
N SER A 252 30.43 -11.59 -7.81
CA SER A 252 31.64 -10.78 -7.58
C SER A 252 32.72 -11.50 -6.76
N GLY A 253 32.45 -12.76 -6.38
CA GLY A 253 33.27 -13.55 -5.47
C GLY A 253 32.95 -13.27 -4.01
N GLU A 254 33.23 -12.07 -3.53
CA GLU A 254 32.90 -11.62 -2.17
C GLU A 254 32.55 -10.13 -2.19
N LEU A 255 31.64 -9.72 -1.30
CA LEU A 255 31.29 -8.32 -1.10
C LEU A 255 30.82 -8.07 0.35
N PRO A 256 30.85 -6.80 0.84
CA PRO A 256 30.37 -6.50 2.18
C PRO A 256 28.87 -6.77 2.33
N LEU A 257 28.47 -7.14 3.54
CA LEU A 257 27.09 -7.49 3.90
C LEU A 257 26.08 -6.38 3.47
N TYR A 258 26.43 -5.09 3.71
CA TYR A 258 25.56 -3.98 3.33
C TYR A 258 25.33 -3.92 1.81
N LEU A 259 26.36 -4.17 1.02
CA LEU A 259 26.28 -4.12 -0.42
C LEU A 259 25.52 -5.32 -0.99
N ALA A 260 25.67 -6.51 -0.37
CA ALA A 260 24.88 -7.68 -0.69
C ALA A 260 23.38 -7.44 -0.50
N LEU A 261 23.00 -6.72 0.57
CA LEU A 261 21.61 -6.30 0.80
C LEU A 261 21.15 -5.24 -0.20
N ALA A 262 21.93 -4.15 -0.37
CA ALA A 262 21.58 -3.04 -1.24
C ALA A 262 21.41 -3.46 -2.71
N GLN A 263 22.31 -4.32 -3.20
CA GLN A 263 22.26 -4.91 -4.55
C GLN A 263 21.34 -6.11 -4.65
N SER A 264 20.72 -6.52 -3.52
CA SER A 264 19.77 -7.64 -3.49
C SER A 264 20.35 -8.97 -3.99
N LYS A 265 21.61 -9.28 -3.69
CA LYS A 265 22.28 -10.52 -4.12
C LYS A 265 21.53 -11.75 -3.64
N ASN A 266 21.17 -12.65 -4.56
CA ASN A 266 20.49 -13.90 -4.26
C ASN A 266 21.47 -14.92 -3.70
N THR A 267 22.64 -15.04 -4.30
CA THR A 267 23.73 -15.93 -3.91
C THR A 267 24.12 -15.73 -2.44
N SER A 268 24.40 -14.47 -2.05
CA SER A 268 24.74 -14.11 -0.68
C SER A 268 23.60 -14.36 0.31
N ALA A 269 22.34 -14.08 -0.10
CA ALA A 269 21.19 -14.29 0.76
C ALA A 269 20.95 -15.78 1.04
N VAL A 270 21.07 -16.63 0.04
CA VAL A 270 20.92 -18.10 0.21
C VAL A 270 22.09 -18.67 1.01
N TYR A 271 23.33 -18.21 0.74
CA TYR A 271 24.49 -18.60 1.55
C TYR A 271 24.25 -18.28 3.04
N LEU A 272 23.85 -17.07 3.37
CA LEU A 272 23.61 -16.67 4.76
C LEU A 272 22.50 -17.52 5.41
N MET A 273 21.40 -17.76 4.70
CA MET A 273 20.32 -18.62 5.24
C MET A 273 20.77 -20.06 5.45
N ASP A 274 21.59 -20.59 4.57
CA ASP A 274 22.17 -21.93 4.74
C ASP A 274 23.05 -22.01 6.00
N GLN A 275 23.92 -21.01 6.22
CA GLN A 275 24.79 -20.93 7.39
C GLN A 275 24.03 -20.73 8.72
N LEU A 276 22.93 -19.95 8.69
CA LEU A 276 22.16 -19.60 9.90
C LEU A 276 21.05 -20.61 10.20
N GLY A 277 20.68 -21.41 9.22
CA GLY A 277 19.58 -22.37 9.29
C GLY A 277 18.21 -21.75 9.01
N ILE A 278 17.41 -22.46 8.24
CA ILE A 278 16.06 -22.04 7.79
C ILE A 278 15.15 -21.75 8.98
N GLU A 279 15.20 -22.55 10.04
CA GLU A 279 14.34 -22.37 11.22
C GLU A 279 14.62 -21.05 11.97
N THR A 280 15.84 -20.51 11.87
CA THR A 280 16.17 -19.19 12.40
C THR A 280 15.39 -18.11 11.66
N ALA A 281 15.33 -18.19 10.33
CA ALA A 281 14.52 -17.29 9.49
C ALA A 281 13.02 -17.44 9.79
N VAL A 282 12.51 -18.67 9.87
CA VAL A 282 11.10 -18.93 10.19
C VAL A 282 10.72 -18.35 11.54
N LYS A 283 11.52 -18.59 12.57
CA LYS A 283 11.31 -18.01 13.91
C LYS A 283 11.27 -16.49 13.86
N LYS A 284 12.16 -15.87 13.10
CA LYS A 284 12.22 -14.41 12.97
C LYS A 284 10.99 -13.87 12.24
N LEU A 285 10.58 -14.49 11.13
CA LEU A 285 9.37 -14.11 10.39
C LEU A 285 8.11 -14.23 11.26
N ASN A 286 7.99 -15.29 12.05
CA ASN A 286 6.87 -15.44 13.00
C ASN A 286 6.82 -14.31 14.03
N GLN A 287 7.97 -13.79 14.48
CA GLN A 287 8.01 -12.62 15.37
C GLN A 287 7.47 -11.35 14.71
N PHE A 288 7.55 -11.23 13.37
CA PHE A 288 6.94 -10.17 12.60
C PHE A 288 5.46 -10.44 12.26
N GLY A 289 4.89 -11.59 12.66
CA GLY A 289 3.53 -12.00 12.33
C GLY A 289 3.40 -12.52 10.89
N ILE A 290 4.50 -13.04 10.32
CA ILE A 290 4.54 -13.64 8.98
C ILE A 290 4.74 -15.15 9.17
N ASP A 291 3.68 -15.92 8.92
CA ASP A 291 3.70 -17.37 9.05
C ASP A 291 4.25 -18.05 7.79
N VAL A 292 5.18 -18.96 8.00
CA VAL A 292 5.78 -19.78 6.94
C VAL A 292 5.32 -21.23 7.07
N PRO A 293 4.51 -21.73 6.14
CA PRO A 293 4.07 -23.12 6.14
C PRO A 293 5.24 -24.10 6.09
N SER A 294 5.07 -25.28 6.70
CA SER A 294 6.15 -26.28 6.77
C SER A 294 6.69 -26.69 5.39
N LYS A 295 5.81 -26.75 4.37
CA LYS A 295 6.21 -27.07 2.99
C LYS A 295 7.11 -26.02 2.33
N ASP A 296 7.08 -24.79 2.83
CA ASP A 296 7.83 -23.65 2.29
C ASP A 296 9.14 -23.38 3.05
N ARG A 297 9.48 -24.21 4.05
CA ARG A 297 10.71 -24.10 4.84
C ARG A 297 11.91 -24.66 4.08
N GLN A 298 12.32 -23.92 3.07
CA GLN A 298 13.40 -24.26 2.15
C GLN A 298 14.31 -23.04 1.94
N LEU A 299 15.49 -23.23 1.35
CA LEU A 299 16.44 -22.14 1.08
C LEU A 299 15.86 -21.05 0.17
N THR A 300 14.89 -21.38 -0.67
CA THR A 300 14.15 -20.41 -1.49
C THR A 300 13.38 -19.36 -0.66
N LEU A 301 13.13 -19.63 0.63
CA LEU A 301 12.59 -18.65 1.57
C LEU A 301 13.49 -17.41 1.69
N ALA A 302 14.82 -17.55 1.52
CA ALA A 302 15.75 -16.43 1.47
C ALA A 302 15.40 -15.41 0.38
N LEU A 303 14.71 -15.85 -0.66
CA LEU A 303 14.30 -15.06 -1.82
C LEU A 303 12.81 -14.68 -1.78
N GLY A 304 12.11 -15.03 -0.69
CA GLY A 304 10.70 -14.73 -0.49
C GLY A 304 9.72 -15.70 -1.16
N ALA A 305 10.20 -16.84 -1.62
CA ALA A 305 9.36 -17.86 -2.24
C ALA A 305 8.66 -18.69 -1.13
N PHE A 306 7.45 -18.29 -0.76
CA PHE A 306 6.55 -19.07 0.11
C PHE A 306 5.08 -18.84 -0.24
N SER A 307 4.26 -19.87 -0.04
CA SER A 307 2.92 -19.96 -0.63
C SER A 307 1.88 -19.06 0.03
N THR A 308 2.02 -18.71 1.30
CA THR A 308 1.14 -17.78 1.99
C THR A 308 1.38 -16.33 1.57
N GLY A 309 2.64 -15.96 1.33
CA GLY A 309 2.99 -14.58 0.99
C GLY A 309 2.75 -13.57 2.13
N VAL A 310 2.70 -12.30 1.78
CA VAL A 310 2.45 -11.17 2.68
C VAL A 310 1.51 -10.16 2.04
N SER A 311 0.80 -9.37 2.88
CA SER A 311 0.09 -8.19 2.42
C SER A 311 0.98 -6.93 2.50
N PRO A 312 0.64 -5.85 1.77
CA PRO A 312 1.28 -4.55 1.95
C PRO A 312 1.27 -4.07 3.40
N LEU A 313 0.16 -4.26 4.11
CA LEU A 313 0.05 -3.89 5.52
C LEU A 313 1.02 -4.69 6.41
N GLN A 314 1.09 -6.02 6.24
CA GLN A 314 2.03 -6.84 7.01
C GLN A 314 3.48 -6.42 6.76
N LEU A 315 3.82 -6.13 5.50
CA LEU A 315 5.19 -5.77 5.15
C LEU A 315 5.55 -4.36 5.66
N ALA A 316 4.65 -3.37 5.53
CA ALA A 316 4.83 -2.04 6.11
C ALA A 316 5.00 -2.11 7.64
N SER A 317 4.17 -2.92 8.33
CA SER A 317 4.26 -3.15 9.78
C SER A 317 5.59 -3.79 10.19
N ALA A 318 6.08 -4.76 9.41
CA ALA A 318 7.37 -5.39 9.69
C ALA A 318 8.53 -4.38 9.56
N TYR A 319 8.52 -3.54 8.53
CA TYR A 319 9.55 -2.52 8.33
C TYR A 319 9.45 -1.35 9.32
N ALA A 320 8.26 -1.01 9.80
CA ALA A 320 8.05 -0.05 10.88
C ALA A 320 8.83 -0.43 12.15
N THR A 321 9.10 -1.72 12.36
CA THR A 321 9.91 -2.20 13.50
C THR A 321 11.35 -1.66 13.47
N PHE A 322 11.95 -1.54 12.30
CA PHE A 322 13.29 -0.95 12.16
C PHE A 322 13.26 0.55 12.50
N ALA A 323 12.29 1.28 11.96
CA ALA A 323 12.07 2.69 12.28
C ALA A 323 11.84 2.92 13.78
N ASN A 324 11.21 1.97 14.47
CA ASN A 324 10.93 2.01 15.90
C ASN A 324 12.01 1.31 16.75
N GLN A 325 13.26 1.37 16.29
CA GLN A 325 14.43 0.91 17.05
C GLN A 325 14.33 -0.56 17.51
N GLY A 326 13.73 -1.42 16.70
CA GLY A 326 13.59 -2.85 16.97
C GLY A 326 12.34 -3.27 17.74
N VAL A 327 11.47 -2.33 18.07
CA VAL A 327 10.21 -2.61 18.78
C VAL A 327 9.05 -2.68 17.79
N ARG A 328 8.49 -3.87 17.59
CA ARG A 328 7.28 -4.08 16.80
C ARG A 328 6.04 -3.64 17.58
N GLN A 329 5.20 -2.89 16.92
CA GLN A 329 3.83 -2.60 17.33
C GLN A 329 2.87 -3.41 16.43
N GLU A 330 1.80 -3.95 17.00
CA GLU A 330 0.76 -4.58 16.17
C GLU A 330 0.00 -3.50 15.41
N SER A 331 -0.23 -3.76 14.11
CA SER A 331 -0.98 -2.82 13.27
C SER A 331 -2.45 -2.82 13.63
N ALA A 332 -3.03 -1.62 13.73
CA ALA A 332 -4.45 -1.44 14.01
C ALA A 332 -5.00 -0.22 13.26
N PHE A 333 -6.24 -0.31 12.81
CA PHE A 333 -7.01 0.81 12.28
C PHE A 333 -7.72 1.58 13.40
N ILE A 334 -8.12 0.87 14.46
CA ILE A 334 -9.01 1.38 15.52
C ILE A 334 -8.27 1.57 16.82
N ARG A 335 -8.42 2.76 17.40
CA ARG A 335 -7.95 3.08 18.76
C ARG A 335 -9.00 2.77 19.81
N ARG A 336 -10.26 3.12 19.54
CA ARG A 336 -11.36 3.02 20.50
C ARG A 336 -12.70 2.99 19.77
N ILE A 337 -13.68 2.28 20.37
CA ILE A 337 -15.07 2.30 19.96
C ILE A 337 -15.94 2.63 21.17
N GLU A 338 -16.87 3.57 21.00
CA GLU A 338 -17.89 3.94 21.99
C GLU A 338 -19.29 3.68 21.43
N ASP A 339 -20.22 3.28 22.29
CA ASP A 339 -21.63 3.23 21.94
C ASP A 339 -22.27 4.63 21.90
N ALA A 340 -23.55 4.71 21.50
CA ALA A 340 -24.28 5.97 21.42
C ALA A 340 -24.37 6.74 22.76
N ASN A 341 -24.19 6.06 23.91
CA ASN A 341 -24.22 6.66 25.24
C ASN A 341 -22.83 7.09 25.73
N GLY A 342 -21.79 6.87 24.91
CA GLY A 342 -20.40 7.18 25.24
C GLY A 342 -19.71 6.11 26.10
N LYS A 343 -20.34 4.93 26.28
CA LYS A 343 -19.70 3.80 26.94
C LYS A 343 -18.66 3.18 26.01
N VAL A 344 -17.44 3.04 26.50
CA VAL A 344 -16.36 2.38 25.77
C VAL A 344 -16.66 0.89 25.63
N VAL A 345 -16.81 0.39 24.39
CA VAL A 345 -17.01 -1.03 24.05
C VAL A 345 -15.72 -1.71 23.61
N TYR A 346 -14.77 -0.92 23.07
CA TYR A 346 -13.43 -1.37 22.74
C TYR A 346 -12.43 -0.25 23.00
N ASN A 347 -11.27 -0.62 23.53
CA ASN A 347 -10.13 0.29 23.66
C ASN A 347 -8.85 -0.53 23.50
N GLN A 348 -8.06 -0.20 22.48
CA GLN A 348 -6.76 -0.85 22.25
C GLN A 348 -5.80 -0.65 23.44
N GLY A 349 -5.96 0.43 24.20
CA GLY A 349 -5.06 0.76 25.31
C GLY A 349 -3.65 1.09 24.81
N ARG A 350 -2.64 0.55 25.49
CA ARG A 350 -1.26 0.61 25.01
C ARG A 350 -1.07 -0.54 24.02
N PRO A 351 -0.62 -0.26 22.78
CA PRO A 351 -0.33 -1.31 21.82
C PRO A 351 0.63 -2.36 22.39
N SER A 352 0.43 -3.62 22.03
CA SER A 352 1.36 -4.70 22.39
C SER A 352 2.72 -4.39 21.78
N ARG A 353 3.75 -4.31 22.63
CA ARG A 353 5.13 -3.99 22.25
C ARG A 353 5.97 -5.24 22.30
N HIS A 354 6.52 -5.64 21.17
CA HIS A 354 7.37 -6.82 21.05
C HIS A 354 8.78 -6.38 20.66
N LEU A 355 9.75 -6.61 21.52
CA LEU A 355 11.16 -6.41 21.17
C LEU A 355 11.59 -7.53 20.22
N ILE A 356 11.83 -7.18 18.96
CA ILE A 356 12.24 -8.12 17.91
C ILE A 356 13.77 -8.18 17.79
N MET A 357 14.43 -7.03 17.94
CA MET A 357 15.88 -6.88 17.84
C MET A 357 16.37 -5.78 18.76
N THR A 358 17.67 -5.74 19.03
CA THR A 358 18.27 -4.63 19.78
C THR A 358 18.27 -3.36 18.96
N GLN A 359 18.35 -2.20 19.64
CA GLN A 359 18.44 -0.90 18.98
C GLN A 359 19.66 -0.82 18.04
N GLN A 360 20.81 -1.41 18.44
CA GLN A 360 22.01 -1.43 17.60
C GLN A 360 21.78 -2.21 16.30
N VAL A 361 21.16 -3.38 16.37
CA VAL A 361 20.85 -4.18 15.18
C VAL A 361 19.85 -3.45 14.29
N ALA A 362 18.86 -2.75 14.85
CA ALA A 362 17.94 -1.92 14.08
C ALA A 362 18.67 -0.77 13.37
N ALA A 363 19.64 -0.14 14.05
CA ALA A 363 20.46 0.93 13.47
C ALA A 363 21.36 0.39 12.34
N ASP A 364 22.03 -0.76 12.55
CA ASP A 364 22.85 -1.40 11.52
C ASP A 364 22.01 -1.78 10.28
N MET A 365 20.83 -2.36 10.49
CA MET A 365 19.88 -2.65 9.41
C MET A 365 19.43 -1.39 8.67
N THR A 366 19.15 -0.30 9.40
CA THR A 366 18.76 0.98 8.82
C THR A 366 19.87 1.53 7.93
N SER A 367 21.13 1.54 8.43
CA SER A 367 22.31 1.97 7.66
C SER A 367 22.47 1.18 6.36
N MET A 368 22.32 -0.15 6.41
CA MET A 368 22.38 -1.01 5.21
C MET A 368 21.21 -0.76 4.24
N MET A 369 19.99 -0.50 4.77
CA MET A 369 18.80 -0.27 3.95
C MET A 369 18.73 1.14 3.36
N LEU A 370 19.42 2.12 3.91
CA LEU A 370 19.62 3.43 3.27
C LEU A 370 20.36 3.26 1.93
N ASP A 371 21.34 2.38 1.85
CA ASP A 371 22.08 2.10 0.61
C ASP A 371 21.22 1.46 -0.50
N THR A 372 20.04 0.88 -0.17
CA THR A 372 19.12 0.35 -1.19
C THR A 372 18.62 1.44 -2.13
N TYR A 373 18.32 2.63 -1.59
CA TYR A 373 17.90 3.80 -2.38
C TYR A 373 19.05 4.75 -2.66
N GLY A 374 20.25 4.46 -2.14
CA GLY A 374 21.52 5.14 -2.41
C GLY A 374 22.15 4.68 -3.73
N GLY A 375 23.35 5.20 -4.03
CA GLY A 375 24.02 5.07 -5.34
C GLY A 375 24.35 3.65 -5.80
N TYR A 376 24.27 2.65 -4.91
CA TYR A 376 24.65 1.25 -5.21
C TYR A 376 23.49 0.27 -5.17
N GLY A 377 22.29 0.73 -4.79
CA GLY A 377 21.18 -0.14 -4.51
C GLY A 377 20.20 -0.32 -5.66
N THR A 378 19.37 -1.35 -5.55
CA THR A 378 18.31 -1.69 -6.53
C THR A 378 17.20 -0.65 -6.64
N GLY A 379 17.08 0.23 -5.65
CA GLY A 379 16.11 1.33 -5.60
C GLY A 379 16.70 2.69 -5.98
N TYR A 380 17.95 2.73 -6.47
CA TYR A 380 18.60 3.99 -6.84
C TYR A 380 17.73 4.82 -7.82
N GLY A 381 17.54 6.10 -7.48
CA GLY A 381 16.68 7.01 -8.24
C GLY A 381 15.19 6.92 -7.95
N TYR A 382 14.75 5.96 -7.12
CA TYR A 382 13.36 5.76 -6.72
C TYR A 382 13.06 6.17 -5.27
N GLY A 383 14.06 6.65 -4.53
CA GLY A 383 13.87 7.32 -3.25
C GLY A 383 13.27 8.73 -3.44
N PRO A 384 12.84 9.39 -2.35
CA PRO A 384 12.29 10.73 -2.40
C PRO A 384 13.33 11.76 -2.87
N ASP A 385 12.85 12.86 -3.45
CA ASP A 385 13.72 13.96 -3.90
C ASP A 385 14.31 14.75 -2.72
N TYR A 386 13.66 14.71 -1.57
CA TYR A 386 14.05 15.40 -0.35
C TYR A 386 14.08 14.44 0.82
N GLY A 387 15.20 14.45 1.55
CA GLY A 387 15.40 13.55 2.68
C GLY A 387 15.82 12.14 2.27
N LEU A 388 15.80 11.24 3.24
CA LEU A 388 16.27 9.87 3.08
C LEU A 388 15.13 8.90 3.37
N ILE A 389 15.19 7.72 2.73
CA ILE A 389 14.33 6.58 3.00
C ILE A 389 15.20 5.32 3.08
N ALA A 390 15.01 4.53 4.12
CA ALA A 390 15.59 3.20 4.23
C ALA A 390 14.59 2.17 3.76
N GLY A 391 15.03 1.08 3.11
CA GLY A 391 14.06 0.08 2.67
C GLY A 391 14.63 -1.01 1.77
N LYS A 392 13.75 -1.63 0.97
CA LYS A 392 14.10 -2.74 0.09
C LYS A 392 13.12 -2.85 -1.08
N THR A 393 13.64 -3.16 -2.25
CA THR A 393 12.86 -3.57 -3.42
C THR A 393 12.63 -5.08 -3.42
N GLY A 394 11.53 -5.52 -4.02
CA GLY A 394 11.24 -6.93 -4.23
C GLY A 394 10.64 -7.16 -5.61
N SER A 395 10.91 -8.31 -6.19
CA SER A 395 10.24 -8.80 -7.40
C SER A 395 10.09 -10.31 -7.34
N THR A 396 9.05 -10.81 -8.02
CA THR A 396 8.86 -12.23 -8.26
C THR A 396 8.73 -12.46 -9.76
N GLU A 397 9.08 -13.66 -10.20
CA GLU A 397 9.07 -14.02 -11.61
C GLU A 397 7.80 -14.77 -11.99
N VAL A 398 7.44 -14.71 -13.25
CA VAL A 398 6.43 -15.56 -13.86
C VAL A 398 6.96 -17.00 -13.88
N ARG A 399 6.08 -17.99 -13.72
CA ARG A 399 6.48 -19.40 -13.59
C ARG A 399 6.78 -20.13 -14.91
N ASP A 400 6.84 -19.39 -16.01
CA ASP A 400 7.08 -19.95 -17.35
C ASP A 400 8.57 -20.06 -17.74
N GLY A 401 9.48 -19.66 -16.84
CA GLY A 401 10.93 -19.66 -17.09
C GLY A 401 11.42 -18.48 -17.93
N SER A 402 10.57 -17.48 -18.21
CA SER A 402 10.92 -16.29 -19.00
C SER A 402 11.77 -15.26 -18.23
N ASN A 403 11.90 -15.39 -16.91
CA ASN A 403 12.47 -14.41 -15.99
C ASN A 403 11.73 -13.05 -16.02
N GLN A 404 10.51 -12.99 -16.55
CA GLN A 404 9.69 -11.79 -16.55
C GLN A 404 9.07 -11.56 -15.18
N THR A 405 8.86 -10.28 -14.83
CA THR A 405 8.38 -9.88 -13.51
C THR A 405 6.87 -10.06 -13.39
N ARG A 406 6.43 -10.81 -12.38
CA ARG A 406 5.04 -11.00 -12.00
C ARG A 406 4.55 -9.98 -10.97
N ASP A 407 5.27 -9.84 -9.86
CA ASP A 407 4.98 -8.89 -8.79
C ASP A 407 6.19 -7.99 -8.57
N ARG A 408 5.94 -6.71 -8.27
CA ARG A 408 6.95 -5.76 -7.79
C ARG A 408 6.55 -5.20 -6.44
N TRP A 409 7.54 -5.05 -5.58
CA TRP A 409 7.40 -4.48 -4.25
C TRP A 409 8.38 -3.33 -4.06
N MET A 410 7.85 -2.23 -3.54
CA MET A 410 8.64 -1.10 -3.09
C MET A 410 8.33 -0.87 -1.62
N VAL A 411 9.33 -1.01 -0.76
CA VAL A 411 9.15 -0.89 0.69
C VAL A 411 10.15 0.10 1.23
N GLY A 412 9.66 1.03 2.04
CA GLY A 412 10.52 2.02 2.66
C GLY A 412 9.98 2.53 3.98
N TYR A 413 10.85 3.13 4.76
CA TYR A 413 10.49 3.80 6.00
C TYR A 413 11.39 5.01 6.27
N THR A 414 10.83 5.93 7.01
CA THR A 414 11.50 7.04 7.68
C THR A 414 11.28 6.88 9.19
N PRO A 415 11.86 7.71 10.06
CA PRO A 415 11.48 7.71 11.47
C PRO A 415 9.98 8.00 11.72
N ASP A 416 9.28 8.63 10.77
CA ASP A 416 7.90 9.09 10.94
C ASP A 416 6.85 8.13 10.36
N PHE A 417 7.19 7.33 9.35
CA PHE A 417 6.27 6.38 8.71
C PHE A 417 6.99 5.22 8.02
N ALA A 418 6.27 4.12 7.84
CA ALA A 418 6.67 3.01 6.96
C ALA A 418 5.61 2.79 5.89
N ILE A 419 6.05 2.54 4.65
CA ILE A 419 5.18 2.27 3.50
C ILE A 419 5.62 0.99 2.79
N ALA A 420 4.65 0.19 2.38
CA ALA A 420 4.86 -0.88 1.40
C ALA A 420 3.85 -0.75 0.28
N THR A 421 4.34 -0.78 -0.96
CA THR A 421 3.54 -0.73 -2.18
C THR A 421 3.81 -1.97 -3.03
N TRP A 422 2.74 -2.62 -3.43
CA TRP A 422 2.73 -3.75 -4.35
C TRP A 422 2.18 -3.34 -5.72
N PHE A 423 2.71 -3.97 -6.76
CA PHE A 423 2.27 -3.88 -8.16
C PHE A 423 2.18 -5.28 -8.74
N GLY A 424 1.13 -5.58 -9.50
CA GLY A 424 0.94 -6.88 -10.13
C GLY A 424 -0.38 -6.98 -10.90
N LEU A 425 -0.67 -8.17 -11.37
CA LEU A 425 -1.92 -8.50 -12.03
C LEU A 425 -2.76 -9.39 -11.11
N ASP A 426 -4.09 -9.24 -11.15
CA ASP A 426 -4.99 -10.12 -10.39
C ASP A 426 -4.90 -11.55 -10.91
N ASP A 427 -4.98 -11.71 -12.22
CA ASP A 427 -4.68 -12.96 -12.89
C ASP A 427 -3.20 -13.00 -13.30
N VAL A 428 -2.45 -13.86 -12.64
CA VAL A 428 -1.00 -14.01 -12.82
C VAL A 428 -0.61 -14.59 -14.18
N GLU A 429 -1.54 -15.21 -14.89
CA GLU A 429 -1.31 -15.79 -16.21
C GLU A 429 -1.63 -14.79 -17.35
N SER A 430 -2.20 -13.63 -17.03
CA SER A 430 -2.66 -12.65 -18.03
C SER A 430 -1.57 -11.74 -18.58
N GLY A 431 -0.33 -11.81 -18.06
CA GLY A 431 0.79 -10.99 -18.52
C GLY A 431 1.89 -10.82 -17.47
N ASN A 432 2.79 -9.88 -17.74
CA ASN A 432 3.90 -9.55 -16.86
C ASN A 432 4.11 -8.03 -16.76
N LEU A 433 4.78 -7.59 -15.71
CA LEU A 433 5.00 -6.17 -15.45
C LEU A 433 6.11 -5.54 -16.32
N ASP A 434 7.02 -6.35 -16.88
CA ASP A 434 8.12 -5.82 -17.69
C ASP A 434 7.62 -5.29 -19.04
N ASP A 435 6.57 -5.92 -19.59
CA ASP A 435 5.93 -5.47 -20.82
C ASP A 435 4.92 -4.34 -20.58
N ILE A 436 4.15 -4.42 -19.46
CA ILE A 436 3.02 -3.50 -19.23
C ILE A 436 3.48 -2.23 -18.50
N MET A 437 4.37 -2.36 -17.51
CA MET A 437 4.82 -1.26 -16.64
C MET A 437 6.34 -1.31 -16.40
N PRO A 438 7.18 -1.19 -17.42
CA PRO A 438 8.61 -1.53 -17.35
C PRO A 438 9.39 -0.77 -16.27
N GLN A 439 9.10 0.51 -16.05
CA GLN A 439 9.82 1.34 -15.06
C GLN A 439 8.90 2.09 -14.09
N GLY A 440 7.59 1.93 -14.21
CA GLY A 440 6.61 2.76 -13.51
C GLY A 440 6.59 2.56 -11.99
N SER A 441 6.82 1.35 -11.50
CA SER A 441 6.70 1.03 -10.07
C SER A 441 7.62 1.87 -9.17
N GLY A 442 8.87 2.06 -9.57
CA GLY A 442 9.82 2.91 -8.85
C GLY A 442 9.42 4.38 -8.87
N GLN A 443 8.94 4.89 -10.01
CA GLN A 443 8.50 6.27 -10.12
C GLN A 443 7.22 6.54 -9.31
N VAL A 444 6.26 5.62 -9.31
CA VAL A 444 5.07 5.71 -8.44
C VAL A 444 5.50 5.80 -6.98
N PHE A 445 6.39 4.90 -6.54
CA PHE A 445 6.89 4.89 -5.17
C PHE A 445 7.61 6.19 -4.79
N LYS A 446 8.42 6.75 -5.70
CA LYS A 446 9.08 8.04 -5.51
C LYS A 446 8.07 9.17 -5.27
N VAL A 447 7.02 9.25 -6.07
CA VAL A 447 5.97 10.27 -5.89
C VAL A 447 5.21 10.03 -4.58
N GLN A 448 4.88 8.78 -4.25
CA GLN A 448 4.27 8.43 -2.96
C GLN A 448 5.10 8.93 -1.79
N THR A 449 6.38 8.60 -1.77
CA THR A 449 7.28 8.99 -0.67
C THR A 449 7.50 10.48 -0.60
N ASN A 450 7.61 11.19 -1.73
CA ASN A 450 7.65 12.66 -1.75
C ASN A 450 6.40 13.27 -1.10
N TYR A 451 5.21 12.79 -1.48
CA TYR A 451 3.95 13.32 -0.95
C TYR A 451 3.78 13.04 0.54
N LEU A 452 4.13 11.82 0.98
CA LEU A 452 4.06 11.45 2.40
C LEU A 452 5.09 12.22 3.24
N MET A 453 6.31 12.41 2.73
CA MET A 453 7.33 13.22 3.43
C MET A 453 6.88 14.67 3.62
N ASN A 454 6.19 15.26 2.65
CA ASN A 454 5.63 16.61 2.78
C ASN A 454 4.55 16.71 3.87
N GLN A 455 3.95 15.60 4.29
CA GLN A 455 2.97 15.53 5.37
C GLN A 455 3.56 15.06 6.70
N SER A 456 4.82 14.60 6.70
CA SER A 456 5.51 14.07 7.89
C SER A 456 6.26 15.18 8.65
N ALA A 457 6.71 14.87 9.86
CA ALA A 457 7.58 15.74 10.65
C ALA A 457 9.00 15.88 10.03
N GLN A 458 9.32 15.07 9.02
CA GLN A 458 10.64 14.99 8.39
C GLN A 458 11.76 14.78 9.42
N THR A 459 11.50 13.93 10.40
CA THR A 459 12.49 13.56 11.41
C THR A 459 13.70 12.93 10.72
N PRO A 460 14.92 13.47 10.94
CA PRO A 460 16.10 12.91 10.30
C PRO A 460 16.45 11.54 10.89
N PHE A 461 17.00 10.65 10.05
CA PHE A 461 17.66 9.46 10.56
C PHE A 461 18.85 9.84 11.46
N LYS A 462 19.10 9.04 12.47
CA LYS A 462 20.34 9.10 13.28
C LYS A 462 21.45 8.33 12.61
N GLU A 463 21.08 7.37 11.80
CA GLU A 463 21.95 6.48 11.04
C GLU A 463 22.42 7.15 9.75
N THR A 464 23.61 6.75 9.28
CA THR A 464 24.17 7.12 7.97
C THR A 464 24.21 5.91 7.07
N PHE A 465 24.46 6.11 5.78
CA PHE A 465 24.66 5.01 4.84
C PHE A 465 25.80 4.10 5.31
N ALA A 466 25.59 2.79 5.23
CA ALA A 466 26.64 1.82 5.59
C ALA A 466 27.88 1.99 4.70
N SER A 467 27.69 2.35 3.43
CA SER A 467 28.78 2.68 2.49
C SER A 467 29.62 3.89 2.90
N GLN A 468 29.12 4.75 3.77
CA GLN A 468 29.81 5.95 4.25
C GLN A 468 30.43 5.78 5.64
N MET A 469 30.11 4.67 6.33
CA MET A 469 30.68 4.41 7.66
C MET A 469 32.16 4.06 7.53
N THR A 470 33.02 4.90 8.09
CA THR A 470 34.44 4.59 8.18
C THR A 470 34.68 3.57 9.28
N GLU A 471 35.27 2.43 8.94
CA GLU A 471 35.74 1.50 9.96
C GLU A 471 36.92 2.10 10.72
N GLU A 472 36.74 2.36 11.99
CA GLU A 472 37.86 2.65 12.91
C GLU A 472 38.74 1.41 13.20
N THR A 473 38.38 0.22 12.70
CA THR A 473 39.07 -1.03 13.02
C THR A 473 39.13 -2.00 11.84
N ASN A 474 39.90 -1.72 10.82
CA ASN A 474 40.64 -2.74 10.04
C ASN A 474 41.59 -2.07 9.05
N GLN A 475 42.76 -1.74 9.53
CA GLN A 475 43.88 -1.34 8.69
C GLN A 475 44.34 -2.56 7.88
N GLY A 476 44.14 -2.55 6.56
CA GLY A 476 45.00 -3.32 5.69
C GLY A 476 44.41 -4.00 4.45
N VAL A 477 43.11 -4.24 4.32
CA VAL A 477 42.59 -5.02 3.17
C VAL A 477 41.57 -4.26 2.31
N GLN A 478 41.02 -3.15 2.79
CA GLN A 478 39.87 -2.50 2.17
C GLN A 478 40.19 -1.42 1.11
N GLY A 479 41.36 -0.77 1.13
CA GLY A 479 41.69 0.29 0.17
C GLY A 479 41.64 -0.19 -1.28
N ALA A 480 42.23 -1.34 -1.57
CA ALA A 480 42.32 -1.85 -2.95
C ALA A 480 40.98 -2.34 -3.54
N TRP A 481 40.02 -2.76 -2.70
CA TRP A 481 38.71 -3.17 -3.19
C TRP A 481 37.78 -1.96 -3.39
N PHE A 482 37.80 -1.00 -2.47
CA PHE A 482 37.01 0.25 -2.58
C PHE A 482 37.42 1.01 -3.85
N ASP A 483 38.73 1.06 -4.15
CA ASP A 483 39.27 1.67 -5.39
C ASP A 483 38.78 0.92 -6.63
N LYS A 484 38.72 -0.43 -6.59
CA LYS A 484 38.19 -1.23 -7.71
C LYS A 484 36.69 -1.04 -7.92
N VAL A 485 35.88 -0.91 -6.85
CA VAL A 485 34.43 -0.64 -6.96
C VAL A 485 34.17 0.77 -7.44
N GLN A 486 34.90 1.79 -6.93
CA GLN A 486 34.82 3.15 -7.44
C GLN A 486 35.24 3.23 -8.90
N GLN A 487 36.27 2.51 -9.29
CA GLN A 487 36.72 2.43 -10.66
C GLN A 487 35.66 1.77 -11.56
N ALA A 488 35.12 0.62 -11.16
CA ALA A 488 34.08 -0.09 -11.92
C ALA A 488 32.78 0.73 -12.04
N VAL A 489 32.38 1.45 -10.99
CA VAL A 489 31.21 2.36 -11.00
C VAL A 489 31.53 3.59 -11.87
N GLY A 490 32.76 4.11 -11.82
CA GLY A 490 33.21 5.20 -12.67
C GLY A 490 33.20 4.80 -14.15
N GLU A 491 33.71 3.61 -14.47
CA GLU A 491 33.71 3.06 -15.84
C GLU A 491 32.26 2.79 -16.34
N TRP A 492 31.38 2.28 -15.48
CA TRP A 492 29.96 2.08 -15.81
C TRP A 492 29.22 3.42 -16.05
N MET A 493 29.46 4.42 -15.19
CA MET A 493 28.86 5.75 -15.37
C MET A 493 29.41 6.44 -16.63
N GLN A 494 30.67 6.27 -16.95
CA GLN A 494 31.25 6.78 -18.21
C GLN A 494 30.65 6.06 -19.42
N GLY A 495 30.49 4.74 -19.34
CA GLY A 495 29.82 3.94 -20.38
C GLY A 495 28.35 4.32 -20.60
N ALA A 496 27.61 4.49 -19.51
CA ALA A 496 26.20 4.94 -19.55
C ALA A 496 26.12 6.38 -20.11
N TRP A 497 27.02 7.25 -19.72
CA TRP A 497 27.10 8.64 -20.20
C TRP A 497 27.46 8.71 -21.69
N GLN A 498 28.43 7.90 -22.14
CA GLN A 498 28.78 7.80 -23.56
C GLN A 498 27.63 7.18 -24.39
N TRP A 499 26.95 6.18 -23.86
CA TRP A 499 25.77 5.61 -24.51
C TRP A 499 24.64 6.65 -24.65
N LEU A 500 24.38 7.44 -23.61
CA LEU A 500 23.38 8.52 -23.62
C LEU A 500 23.74 9.61 -24.64
N ILE A 501 25.01 9.98 -24.71
CA ILE A 501 25.54 10.95 -25.71
C ILE A 501 25.36 10.38 -27.14
N GLN A 502 25.69 9.11 -27.36
CA GLN A 502 25.48 8.45 -28.66
C GLN A 502 23.99 8.39 -29.07
N GLN A 503 23.07 8.18 -28.13
CA GLN A 503 21.64 8.17 -28.41
C GLN A 503 21.08 9.58 -28.68
N THR A 504 21.66 10.60 -28.09
CA THR A 504 21.22 12.01 -28.25
C THR A 504 21.88 12.72 -29.41
N GLN A 505 23.03 12.25 -29.90
CA GLN A 505 23.76 12.85 -31.00
C GLN A 505 22.95 12.98 -32.30
N PRO A 506 22.18 11.97 -32.75
CA PRO A 506 21.31 12.10 -33.92
C PRO A 506 20.19 13.15 -33.76
N LEU A 507 19.70 13.34 -32.52
CA LEU A 507 18.70 14.37 -32.19
C LEU A 507 19.30 15.77 -32.21
N GLN A 508 20.55 15.93 -31.76
CA GLN A 508 21.28 17.18 -31.79
C GLN A 508 21.63 17.57 -33.22
N GLU A 509 22.09 16.63 -34.04
CA GLU A 509 22.39 16.85 -35.47
C GLU A 509 21.10 17.22 -36.27
N ALA A 510 19.97 16.58 -35.93
CA ALA A 510 18.66 16.91 -36.52
C ALA A 510 18.18 18.31 -36.10
N LEU A 511 18.36 18.67 -34.83
CA LEU A 511 18.07 20.03 -34.33
C LEU A 511 18.95 21.12 -34.98
N ASP A 512 20.26 20.85 -35.15
CA ASP A 512 21.17 21.75 -35.81
C ASP A 512 20.87 21.93 -37.31
N GLN A 513 20.37 20.86 -37.98
CA GLN A 513 19.90 20.95 -39.36
C GLN A 513 18.61 21.79 -39.46
N VAL A 514 17.69 21.64 -38.54
CA VAL A 514 16.46 22.43 -38.47
C VAL A 514 16.78 23.90 -38.19
N VAL A 515 17.65 24.18 -37.23
CA VAL A 515 18.07 25.57 -36.91
C VAL A 515 18.77 26.22 -38.09
N LYS A 516 19.64 25.49 -38.82
CA LYS A 516 20.26 25.99 -40.06
C LYS A 516 19.27 26.22 -41.20
N SER A 517 18.15 25.49 -41.25
CA SER A 517 17.12 25.68 -42.26
C SER A 517 16.20 26.89 -42.02
N PHE A 518 16.15 27.40 -40.77
CA PHE A 518 15.37 28.59 -40.39
C PHE A 518 16.22 29.87 -40.26
N GLY A 519 17.52 29.80 -40.43
CA GLY A 519 18.47 30.93 -40.28
C GLY A 519 19.09 31.43 -41.60
N GLY A 520 18.46 31.11 -42.78
CA GLY A 520 18.88 31.59 -44.08
C GLY A 520 17.86 32.59 -44.68
#